data_d355b38d9b32b757c7caee36e6ec288b
#
_entry.id   d355b38d9b32b757c7caee36e6ec288b
#
_cell.length_a   1.000
_cell.length_b   1.000
_cell.length_c   1.000
_cell.angle_alpha   90.00
_cell.angle_beta   90.00
_cell.angle_gamma   90.00
#
_symmetry.space_group_name_H-M   'P 1'
#
loop_
_entity.id
_entity.type
_entity.pdbx_description
1 polymer ?
#
loop_
_entity_poly.entity_id
_entity_poly.type
_entity_poly.pdbx_seq_one_letter_code
_entity_poly.pdbx_strand_id
1 'polypeptide(L)'
;MAKFVLTDASLVINSVDLSDHVASVTLELNSEEIDTTAMGSTFMSKTGGLKSGTLSIDFQQDFASSEVDATMFPLFGSTTAFVLKATSGSVSATNPSYSGSILVNQHIPVANAVGELATMSVSFPTSGTVTRATS
;
A
#
# COMPACT_ATOMS: atom_id res chain seq x y z
N MET A 1 -20.38 8.32 14.54
CA MET A 1 -19.45 7.28 14.01
C MET A 1 -19.96 6.78 12.67
N ALA A 2 -19.23 7.02 11.64
CA ALA A 2 -19.65 6.63 10.30
C ALA A 2 -18.95 5.34 9.85
N LYS A 3 -19.72 4.37 9.45
CA LYS A 3 -19.24 3.19 8.75
C LYS A 3 -19.44 3.41 7.25
N PHE A 4 -18.59 2.83 6.44
CA PHE A 4 -18.69 3.02 4.99
C PHE A 4 -18.28 1.77 4.25
N VAL A 5 -18.71 1.68 3.01
CA VAL A 5 -18.30 0.61 2.11
C VAL A 5 -17.25 1.17 1.17
N LEU A 6 -16.12 0.46 1.08
CA LEU A 6 -15.00 0.88 0.23
C LEU A 6 -15.39 0.66 -1.24
N THR A 7 -15.59 1.74 -1.98
CA THR A 7 -15.98 1.66 -3.39
C THR A 7 -15.08 2.45 -4.32
N ASP A 8 -14.44 3.51 -3.83
CA ASP A 8 -13.69 4.42 -4.68
C ASP A 8 -12.36 4.85 -4.05
N ALA A 9 -11.64 3.91 -3.46
CA ALA A 9 -10.31 4.18 -2.91
C ALA A 9 -9.41 4.82 -3.97
N SER A 10 -8.59 5.78 -3.54
CA SER A 10 -7.65 6.46 -4.43
C SER A 10 -6.23 5.94 -4.17
N LEU A 11 -5.58 5.48 -5.22
CA LEU A 11 -4.19 5.03 -5.16
C LEU A 11 -3.40 5.73 -6.26
N VAL A 12 -2.39 6.48 -5.86
CA VAL A 12 -1.48 7.18 -6.77
C VAL A 12 -0.08 6.66 -6.53
N ILE A 13 0.59 6.16 -7.57
CA ILE A 13 1.96 5.67 -7.51
C ILE A 13 2.79 6.48 -8.51
N ASN A 14 3.89 7.05 -8.03
CA ASN A 14 4.78 7.88 -8.85
C ASN A 14 4.01 9.00 -9.59
N SER A 15 3.05 9.61 -8.89
CA SER A 15 2.19 10.67 -9.42
C SER A 15 1.23 10.22 -10.53
N VAL A 16 1.07 8.92 -10.74
CA VAL A 16 0.12 8.36 -11.68
C VAL A 16 -1.06 7.75 -10.92
N ASP A 17 -2.27 8.19 -11.23
CA ASP A 17 -3.48 7.68 -10.60
C ASP A 17 -3.88 6.35 -11.24
N LEU A 18 -3.79 5.27 -10.48
CA LEU A 18 -4.14 3.93 -10.92
C LEU A 18 -5.43 3.42 -10.26
N SER A 19 -6.19 4.32 -9.65
CA SER A 19 -7.35 3.95 -8.83
C SER A 19 -8.40 3.13 -9.57
N ASP A 20 -8.62 3.41 -10.84
CA ASP A 20 -9.62 2.72 -11.65
C ASP A 20 -9.19 1.31 -12.08
N HIS A 21 -7.95 0.93 -11.79
CA HIS A 21 -7.42 -0.40 -12.08
C HIS A 21 -7.14 -1.22 -10.82
N VAL A 22 -7.55 -0.74 -9.65
CA VAL A 22 -7.34 -1.42 -8.37
C VAL A 22 -8.60 -2.18 -7.98
N ALA A 23 -8.49 -3.51 -7.90
CA ALA A 23 -9.59 -4.35 -7.41
C ALA A 23 -9.58 -4.44 -5.89
N SER A 24 -8.39 -4.47 -5.27
CA SER A 24 -8.25 -4.40 -3.82
C SER A 24 -6.91 -3.79 -3.46
N VAL A 25 -6.83 -3.17 -2.29
CA VAL A 25 -5.61 -2.57 -1.78
C VAL A 25 -5.58 -2.72 -0.27
N THR A 26 -4.40 -3.06 0.24
CA THR A 26 -4.18 -3.21 1.68
C THR A 26 -2.88 -2.53 2.05
N LEU A 27 -2.95 -1.63 3.00
CA LEU A 27 -1.75 -1.05 3.61
C LEU A 27 -1.68 -1.57 5.04
N GLU A 28 -0.64 -2.33 5.33
CA GLU A 28 -0.40 -2.88 6.67
C GLU A 28 0.83 -2.23 7.26
N LEU A 29 0.70 -1.71 8.47
CA LEU A 29 1.80 -1.08 9.19
C LEU A 29 2.07 -1.90 10.45
N ASN A 30 3.34 -2.19 10.70
CA ASN A 30 3.75 -3.00 11.83
C ASN A 30 4.83 -2.29 12.63
N SER A 31 4.84 -2.53 13.93
CA SER A 31 5.89 -2.09 14.83
C SER A 31 6.54 -3.33 15.42
N GLU A 32 7.85 -3.38 15.41
CA GLU A 32 8.59 -4.47 16.04
C GLU A 32 8.30 -4.46 17.54
N GLU A 33 8.07 -5.65 18.10
CA GLU A 33 7.84 -5.85 19.51
C GLU A 33 9.16 -6.26 20.17
N ILE A 34 9.60 -5.49 21.15
CA ILE A 34 10.85 -5.76 21.86
C ILE A 34 10.50 -6.08 23.31
N ASP A 35 10.93 -7.25 23.77
CA ASP A 35 10.69 -7.71 25.12
C ASP A 35 11.66 -6.99 26.06
N THR A 36 11.11 -6.27 27.05
CA THR A 36 11.87 -5.53 28.05
C THR A 36 11.70 -6.12 29.45
N THR A 37 11.12 -7.32 29.55
CA THR A 37 10.86 -7.97 30.83
C THR A 37 12.17 -8.23 31.58
N ALA A 38 12.24 -7.80 32.83
CA ALA A 38 13.40 -8.01 33.67
C ALA A 38 13.14 -9.13 34.71
N MET A 39 14.21 -9.63 35.29
CA MET A 39 14.10 -10.65 36.33
C MET A 39 13.32 -10.13 37.53
N GLY A 40 12.50 -10.97 38.12
CA GLY A 40 11.65 -10.63 39.26
C GLY A 40 10.27 -10.12 38.85
N SER A 41 10.03 -9.87 37.57
CA SER A 41 8.72 -9.48 37.08
C SER A 41 7.82 -10.69 36.95
N THR A 42 6.52 -10.50 37.30
CA THR A 42 5.51 -11.54 37.12
C THR A 42 4.73 -11.36 35.83
N PHE A 43 4.80 -10.16 35.24
CA PHE A 43 4.19 -9.87 33.94
C PHE A 43 5.26 -9.47 32.95
N MET A 44 5.05 -9.85 31.70
CA MET A 44 5.94 -9.44 30.60
C MET A 44 5.75 -7.96 30.29
N SER A 45 6.83 -7.27 30.02
CA SER A 45 6.79 -5.89 29.53
C SER A 45 7.44 -5.81 28.17
N LYS A 46 6.92 -4.92 27.31
CA LYS A 46 7.35 -4.81 25.92
C LYS A 46 7.36 -3.36 25.47
N THR A 47 8.18 -3.07 24.49
CA THR A 47 8.23 -1.74 23.90
C THR A 47 8.23 -1.87 22.37
N GLY A 48 7.83 -0.82 21.67
CA GLY A 48 7.87 -0.79 20.23
C GLY A 48 9.28 -0.53 19.71
N GLY A 49 9.67 -1.25 18.67
CA GLY A 49 10.93 -1.04 17.99
C GLY A 49 10.74 -0.34 16.65
N LEU A 50 11.47 -0.78 15.65
CA LEU A 50 11.36 -0.21 14.31
C LEU A 50 10.01 -0.52 13.70
N LYS A 51 9.51 0.40 12.90
CA LYS A 51 8.24 0.27 12.20
C LYS A 51 8.50 -0.09 10.75
N SER A 52 7.58 -0.86 10.19
CA SER A 52 7.63 -1.24 8.78
C SER A 52 6.22 -1.35 8.25
N GLY A 53 6.10 -1.48 6.94
CA GLY A 53 4.79 -1.64 6.34
C GLY A 53 4.86 -2.39 5.02
N THR A 54 3.69 -2.80 4.56
CA THR A 54 3.53 -3.50 3.29
C THR A 54 2.31 -2.95 2.59
N LEU A 55 2.46 -2.61 1.31
CA LEU A 55 1.37 -2.20 0.45
C LEU A 55 1.08 -3.35 -0.52
N SER A 56 -0.08 -3.97 -0.37
CA SER A 56 -0.52 -5.07 -1.22
C SER A 56 -1.63 -4.58 -2.13
N ILE A 57 -1.51 -4.84 -3.42
CA ILE A 57 -2.45 -4.33 -4.41
C ILE A 57 -2.80 -5.43 -5.39
N ASP A 58 -4.09 -5.56 -5.70
CA ASP A 58 -4.57 -6.36 -6.82
C ASP A 58 -4.99 -5.42 -7.92
N PHE A 59 -4.20 -5.35 -8.98
CA PHE A 59 -4.50 -4.54 -10.14
C PHE A 59 -5.28 -5.33 -11.19
N GLN A 60 -6.13 -4.65 -11.93
CA GLN A 60 -6.64 -5.14 -13.20
C GLN A 60 -5.62 -4.69 -14.25
N GLN A 61 -4.96 -5.64 -14.92
CA GLN A 61 -3.84 -5.34 -15.79
C GLN A 61 -4.26 -4.54 -17.02
N ASP A 62 -3.45 -3.56 -17.37
CA ASP A 62 -3.66 -2.72 -18.55
C ASP A 62 -2.29 -2.34 -19.11
N PHE A 63 -2.09 -2.62 -20.38
CA PHE A 63 -0.82 -2.35 -21.07
C PHE A 63 -0.83 -1.03 -21.83
N ALA A 64 -1.89 -0.26 -21.74
CA ALA A 64 -1.97 1.04 -22.40
C ALA A 64 -0.99 2.04 -21.79
N SER A 65 -0.74 3.12 -22.50
CA SER A 65 0.15 4.19 -22.05
C SER A 65 -0.36 4.82 -20.75
N SER A 66 0.52 5.02 -19.80
CA SER A 66 0.23 5.59 -18.45
C SER A 66 -0.70 4.72 -17.60
N GLU A 67 -0.88 3.46 -17.94
CA GLU A 67 -1.67 2.53 -17.14
C GLU A 67 -0.75 1.62 -16.31
N VAL A 68 -1.26 0.48 -15.84
CA VAL A 68 -0.59 -0.32 -14.82
C VAL A 68 0.80 -0.77 -15.25
N ASP A 69 0.92 -1.46 -16.38
CA ASP A 69 2.21 -2.00 -16.81
C ASP A 69 3.19 -0.88 -17.17
N ALA A 70 2.73 0.13 -17.92
CA ALA A 70 3.58 1.23 -18.36
C ALA A 70 4.10 2.06 -17.18
N THR A 71 3.37 2.09 -16.06
CA THR A 71 3.79 2.80 -14.85
C THR A 71 4.71 1.96 -13.98
N MET A 72 4.40 0.68 -13.81
CA MET A 72 5.08 -0.15 -12.83
C MET A 72 6.39 -0.75 -13.35
N PHE A 73 6.48 -1.10 -14.62
CA PHE A 73 7.69 -1.76 -15.12
C PHE A 73 8.95 -0.89 -15.03
N PRO A 74 8.91 0.41 -15.40
CA PRO A 74 10.10 1.25 -15.25
C PRO A 74 10.52 1.44 -13.80
N LEU A 75 9.62 1.24 -12.83
CA LEU A 75 9.90 1.39 -11.41
C LEU A 75 10.45 0.11 -10.78
N PHE A 76 10.45 -0.99 -11.51
CA PHE A 76 10.90 -2.27 -11.00
C PHE A 76 12.36 -2.18 -10.55
N GLY A 77 12.61 -2.53 -9.29
CA GLY A 77 13.92 -2.45 -8.68
C GLY A 77 14.26 -1.11 -8.03
N SER A 78 13.33 -0.15 -8.04
CA SER A 78 13.56 1.17 -7.44
C SER A 78 12.49 1.49 -6.41
N THR A 79 12.68 2.58 -5.66
CA THR A 79 11.67 3.09 -4.74
C THR A 79 10.88 4.20 -5.40
N THR A 80 9.60 4.28 -5.06
CA THR A 80 8.72 5.32 -5.58
C THR A 80 7.73 5.76 -4.51
N ALA A 81 7.21 6.97 -4.66
CA ALA A 81 6.21 7.49 -3.74
C ALA A 81 4.83 6.89 -4.02
N PHE A 82 4.03 6.73 -2.97
CA PHE A 82 2.63 6.35 -3.10
C PHE A 82 1.76 7.24 -2.22
N VAL A 83 0.51 7.40 -2.61
CA VAL A 83 -0.53 8.07 -1.81
C VAL A 83 -1.79 7.23 -1.88
N LEU A 84 -2.32 6.87 -0.73
CA LEU A 84 -3.52 6.03 -0.61
C LEU A 84 -4.56 6.74 0.22
N LYS A 85 -5.79 6.79 -0.29
CA LYS A 85 -6.96 7.30 0.44
C LYS A 85 -8.09 6.28 0.35
N ALA A 86 -8.94 6.28 1.37
CA ALA A 86 -10.11 5.38 1.39
C ALA A 86 -11.20 5.82 0.39
N THR A 87 -11.26 7.11 0.06
CA THR A 87 -12.18 7.61 -0.97
C THR A 87 -11.46 8.59 -1.89
N SER A 88 -12.03 8.84 -3.06
CA SER A 88 -11.45 9.75 -4.04
C SER A 88 -11.61 11.24 -3.68
N GLY A 89 -12.36 11.54 -2.62
CA GLY A 89 -12.58 12.91 -2.18
C GLY A 89 -11.33 13.59 -1.63
N SER A 90 -11.45 14.85 -1.29
CA SER A 90 -10.35 15.62 -0.73
C SER A 90 -9.93 15.08 0.63
N VAL A 91 -8.65 15.25 0.96
CA VAL A 91 -8.12 14.85 2.26
C VAL A 91 -8.81 15.65 3.36
N SER A 92 -9.27 14.95 4.39
CA SER A 92 -9.93 15.56 5.54
C SER A 92 -9.77 14.66 6.77
N ALA A 93 -10.27 15.10 7.91
CA ALA A 93 -10.23 14.30 9.15
C ALA A 93 -10.97 12.96 9.01
N THR A 94 -11.96 12.89 8.13
CA THR A 94 -12.71 11.66 7.87
C THR A 94 -12.26 10.92 6.61
N ASN A 95 -11.32 11.49 5.86
CA ASN A 95 -10.71 10.88 4.69
C ASN A 95 -9.21 11.14 4.68
N PRO A 96 -8.47 10.53 5.62
CA PRO A 96 -7.03 10.77 5.70
C PRO A 96 -6.30 10.13 4.52
N SER A 97 -5.17 10.73 4.16
CA SER A 97 -4.27 10.14 3.19
C SER A 97 -3.08 9.48 3.88
N TYR A 98 -2.65 8.35 3.35
CA TYR A 98 -1.43 7.68 3.78
C TYR A 98 -0.43 7.77 2.65
N SER A 99 0.74 8.30 2.94
CA SER A 99 1.77 8.50 1.92
C SER A 99 3.12 8.07 2.43
N GLY A 100 3.96 7.66 1.52
CA GLY A 100 5.31 7.21 1.82
C GLY A 100 5.97 6.72 0.55
N SER A 101 6.99 5.89 0.72
CA SER A 101 7.70 5.27 -0.40
C SER A 101 7.62 3.75 -0.30
N ILE A 102 7.55 3.10 -1.44
CA ILE A 102 7.58 1.65 -1.55
C ILE A 102 8.74 1.22 -2.44
N LEU A 103 9.30 0.05 -2.13
CA LEU A 103 10.28 -0.58 -3.01
C LEU A 103 9.54 -1.49 -3.98
N VAL A 104 9.63 -1.21 -5.26
CA VAL A 104 9.01 -2.03 -6.30
C VAL A 104 9.93 -3.22 -6.58
N ASN A 105 9.76 -4.27 -5.80
CA ASN A 105 10.62 -5.46 -5.87
C ASN A 105 9.94 -6.66 -6.53
N GLN A 106 8.76 -6.46 -7.09
CA GLN A 106 8.00 -7.54 -7.72
C GLN A 106 7.20 -6.97 -8.90
N HIS A 107 7.19 -7.68 -10.01
CA HIS A 107 6.39 -7.31 -11.17
C HIS A 107 5.91 -8.59 -11.84
N ILE A 108 4.58 -8.73 -11.95
CA ILE A 108 3.96 -9.94 -12.51
C ILE A 108 3.04 -9.49 -13.66
N PRO A 109 3.59 -9.26 -14.86
CA PRO A 109 2.79 -8.69 -15.95
C PRO A 109 1.75 -9.66 -16.52
N VAL A 110 2.00 -10.95 -16.46
CA VAL A 110 1.09 -11.97 -17.00
C VAL A 110 1.03 -13.14 -16.02
N ALA A 111 -0.14 -13.43 -15.48
CA ALA A 111 -0.28 -14.46 -14.45
C ALA A 111 -1.60 -15.24 -14.52
N ASN A 112 -2.40 -15.05 -15.58
CA ASN A 112 -3.75 -15.60 -15.62
C ASN A 112 -3.91 -16.67 -16.69
N ALA A 113 -4.92 -17.51 -16.50
CA ALA A 113 -5.30 -18.54 -17.48
C ALA A 113 -6.18 -17.94 -18.58
N VAL A 114 -6.29 -18.67 -19.68
CA VAL A 114 -7.16 -18.26 -20.79
C VAL A 114 -8.62 -18.17 -20.31
N GLY A 115 -9.26 -17.06 -20.64
CA GLY A 115 -10.66 -16.83 -20.27
C GLY A 115 -10.83 -16.06 -18.97
N GLU A 116 -9.74 -15.73 -18.27
CA GLU A 116 -9.78 -14.95 -17.04
C GLU A 116 -9.46 -13.47 -17.31
N LEU A 117 -10.00 -12.59 -16.45
CA LEU A 117 -9.60 -11.19 -16.45
C LEU A 117 -8.12 -11.09 -16.08
N ALA A 118 -7.36 -10.33 -16.86
CA ALA A 118 -5.94 -10.14 -16.56
C ALA A 118 -5.77 -9.32 -15.29
N THR A 119 -5.07 -9.88 -14.30
CA THR A 119 -4.81 -9.22 -13.02
C THR A 119 -3.34 -9.29 -12.66
N MET A 120 -2.91 -8.40 -11.77
CA MET A 120 -1.57 -8.42 -11.22
C MET A 120 -1.67 -8.21 -9.72
N SER A 121 -1.32 -9.24 -8.95
CA SER A 121 -1.34 -9.17 -7.49
C SER A 121 0.10 -9.04 -6.99
N VAL A 122 0.40 -7.91 -6.35
CA VAL A 122 1.75 -7.60 -5.90
C VAL A 122 1.73 -7.07 -4.47
N SER A 123 2.86 -7.26 -3.77
CA SER A 123 3.07 -6.71 -2.44
C SER A 123 4.42 -6.03 -2.41
N PHE A 124 4.44 -4.79 -1.93
CA PHE A 124 5.66 -4.00 -1.86
C PHE A 124 5.95 -3.62 -0.41
N PRO A 125 7.19 -3.80 0.07
CA PRO A 125 7.57 -3.27 1.37
C PRO A 125 7.71 -1.75 1.30
N THR A 126 7.36 -1.08 2.39
CA THR A 126 7.60 0.36 2.48
C THR A 126 9.06 0.63 2.80
N SER A 127 9.57 1.76 2.30
CA SER A 127 10.93 2.23 2.58
C SER A 127 10.84 3.61 3.17
N GLY A 128 11.20 3.75 4.43
CA GLY A 128 11.09 5.02 5.13
C GLY A 128 9.77 5.21 5.85
N THR A 129 9.48 6.44 6.21
CA THR A 129 8.32 6.79 7.02
C THR A 129 7.04 6.83 6.19
N VAL A 130 5.97 6.24 6.74
CA VAL A 130 4.63 6.40 6.19
C VAL A 130 3.90 7.45 7.02
N THR A 131 3.37 8.46 6.36
CA THR A 131 2.75 9.61 7.00
C THR A 131 1.23 9.58 6.78
N ARG A 132 0.50 9.88 7.84
CA ARG A 132 -0.95 10.05 7.79
C ARG A 132 -1.26 11.54 7.80
N ALA A 133 -2.00 12.00 6.79
CA ALA A 133 -2.40 13.40 6.69
C ALA A 133 -3.92 13.54 6.71
N THR A 134 -4.42 14.57 7.38
CA THR A 134 -5.85 14.84 7.49
C THR A 134 -6.23 16.21 6.90
N SER A 135 -5.27 16.85 6.29
CA SER A 135 -5.52 18.13 5.61
C SER A 135 -4.45 18.39 4.55
#